data_f50a1ad37bf82a225086728520908e3d
#
_entry.id   f50a1ad37bf82a225086728520908e3d
#
_cell.length_a   1.000
_cell.length_b   1.000
_cell.length_c   1.000
_cell.angle_alpha   90.00
_cell.angle_beta   90.00
_cell.angle_gamma   90.00
#
_symmetry.space_group_name_H-M   'P 1'
#
loop_
_entity.id
_entity.type
_entity.pdbx_description
1 polymer ?
#
loop_
_entity_poly.entity_id
_entity_poly.type
_entity_poly.pdbx_seq_one_letter_code
_entity_poly.pdbx_strand_id
1 'polypeptide(L)'
;NFAFTPTQGGIERAELSHRWDLANTFGPTCLDFKPQKLWDYWKQDNLYYIDHHQSHAAYAFLHSGYAESDILAIDGRGVNFRCIFVDKNGTITDLSKQIQLGLDWSWFAKRLGFGELGAGKMMGLSAYGGYSERIHLALECRNYQSVLECKPSSLAATLQRHTIETIRDIVFPLKTCENI
;
A
#
# COMPACT_ATOMS: atom_id res chain seq x y z
N ASN A 1 3.94 -21.82 15.07
CA ASN A 1 4.43 -20.45 14.92
C ASN A 1 3.35 -19.61 14.26
N PHE A 2 2.96 -18.51 14.90
CA PHE A 2 2.02 -17.58 14.33
C PHE A 2 2.74 -16.28 14.01
N ALA A 3 2.54 -15.78 12.79
CA ALA A 3 2.95 -14.45 12.38
C ALA A 3 1.73 -13.53 12.32
N PHE A 4 1.86 -12.33 12.81
CA PHE A 4 0.83 -11.30 12.81
C PHE A 4 1.35 -10.04 12.15
N THR A 5 0.64 -9.58 11.13
CA THR A 5 0.94 -8.34 10.42
C THR A 5 -0.17 -7.34 10.68
N PRO A 6 -0.03 -6.49 11.70
CA PRO A 6 -1.06 -5.51 11.98
C PRO A 6 -1.13 -4.47 10.86
N THR A 7 -2.33 -4.23 10.40
CA THR A 7 -2.66 -3.12 9.51
C THR A 7 -3.66 -2.22 10.22
N GLN A 8 -3.79 -1.01 9.77
CA GLN A 8 -4.83 -0.13 10.30
C GLN A 8 -6.22 -0.80 10.21
N GLY A 9 -6.55 -1.39 9.07
CA GLY A 9 -7.82 -2.11 8.94
C GLY A 9 -7.90 -3.41 9.77
N GLY A 10 -6.77 -4.00 10.14
CA GLY A 10 -6.71 -5.13 11.08
C GLY A 10 -7.02 -4.69 12.51
N ILE A 11 -6.54 -3.54 12.91
CA ILE A 11 -6.83 -2.93 14.20
C ILE A 11 -8.32 -2.57 14.28
N GLU A 12 -8.86 -1.87 13.27
CA GLU A 12 -10.28 -1.52 13.20
C GLU A 12 -11.19 -2.77 13.26
N ARG A 13 -10.81 -3.84 12.57
CA ARG A 13 -11.54 -5.11 12.62
C ARG A 13 -11.42 -5.82 13.97
N ALA A 14 -10.30 -5.69 14.64
CA ALA A 14 -10.11 -6.22 15.98
C ALA A 14 -11.06 -5.53 16.97
N GLU A 15 -11.28 -4.22 16.83
CA GLU A 15 -12.25 -3.47 17.60
C GLU A 15 -13.67 -4.01 17.43
N LEU A 16 -14.09 -4.19 16.18
CA LEU A 16 -15.42 -4.71 15.83
C LEU A 16 -15.64 -6.16 16.27
N SER A 17 -14.58 -6.93 16.43
CA SER A 17 -14.65 -8.36 16.79
C SER A 17 -14.38 -8.68 18.25
N HIS A 18 -14.57 -7.73 19.17
CA HIS A 18 -14.23 -7.85 20.59
C HIS A 18 -12.73 -8.08 20.86
N ARG A 19 -11.87 -7.61 19.93
CA ARG A 19 -10.40 -7.67 20.05
C ARG A 19 -9.83 -6.29 20.40
N TRP A 20 -10.58 -5.56 21.20
CA TRP A 20 -10.28 -4.19 21.64
C TRP A 20 -8.90 -4.06 22.27
N ASP A 21 -8.53 -5.08 23.06
CA ASP A 21 -7.22 -5.09 23.70
C ASP A 21 -6.05 -5.11 22.74
N LEU A 22 -6.23 -5.76 21.58
CA LEU A 22 -5.22 -5.74 20.52
C LEU A 22 -5.06 -4.36 19.91
N ALA A 23 -6.17 -3.69 19.57
CA ALA A 23 -6.15 -2.35 19.04
C ALA A 23 -5.47 -1.37 20.03
N ASN A 24 -5.84 -1.44 21.30
CA ASN A 24 -5.25 -0.63 22.37
C ASN A 24 -3.78 -0.97 22.64
N THR A 25 -3.39 -2.23 22.45
CA THR A 25 -2.01 -2.68 22.66
C THR A 25 -1.07 -2.18 21.58
N PHE A 26 -1.51 -2.22 20.32
CA PHE A 26 -0.65 -1.87 19.19
C PHE A 26 -0.67 -0.38 18.85
N GLY A 27 -1.76 0.30 19.14
CA GLY A 27 -1.95 1.68 18.72
C GLY A 27 -1.92 1.85 17.19
N PRO A 28 -2.02 3.08 16.71
CA PRO A 28 -2.08 3.35 15.27
C PRO A 28 -0.75 3.15 14.53
N THR A 29 0.38 3.11 15.22
CA THR A 29 1.72 3.06 14.59
C THR A 29 2.40 1.71 14.71
N CYS A 30 1.99 0.86 15.64
CA CYS A 30 2.66 -0.41 16.00
C CYS A 30 4.18 -0.29 16.27
N LEU A 31 4.71 0.91 16.39
CA LEU A 31 6.14 1.13 16.63
C LEU A 31 6.56 0.61 18.01
N ASP A 32 5.65 0.64 18.96
CA ASP A 32 5.84 0.16 20.34
C ASP A 32 5.32 -1.26 20.54
N PHE A 33 5.10 -2.00 19.46
CA PHE A 33 4.64 -3.37 19.56
C PHE A 33 5.60 -4.21 20.38
N LYS A 34 5.07 -4.83 21.45
CA LYS A 34 5.81 -5.77 22.27
C LYS A 34 5.25 -7.17 22.05
N PRO A 35 6.03 -8.09 21.45
CA PRO A 35 5.59 -9.46 21.22
C PRO A 35 5.03 -10.14 22.48
N GLN A 36 5.59 -9.83 23.65
CA GLN A 36 5.13 -10.35 24.92
C GLN A 36 3.67 -10.01 25.23
N LYS A 37 3.22 -8.79 24.93
CA LYS A 37 1.82 -8.41 25.17
C LYS A 37 0.85 -9.20 24.30
N LEU A 38 1.23 -9.47 23.05
CA LEU A 38 0.42 -10.29 22.14
C LEU A 38 0.42 -11.75 22.61
N TRP A 39 1.56 -12.23 23.08
CA TRP A 39 1.72 -13.51 23.71
C TRP A 39 0.76 -13.69 24.91
N ASP A 40 0.79 -12.77 25.83
CA ASP A 40 -0.06 -12.80 27.04
C ASP A 40 -1.54 -12.84 26.66
N TYR A 41 -1.93 -12.10 25.62
CA TYR A 41 -3.30 -12.05 25.10
C TYR A 41 -3.72 -13.39 24.49
N TRP A 42 -2.87 -14.00 23.67
CA TRP A 42 -3.19 -15.20 22.89
C TRP A 42 -2.77 -16.49 23.58
N LYS A 43 -1.99 -16.39 24.63
CA LYS A 43 -1.44 -17.55 25.39
C LYS A 43 -0.79 -18.59 24.48
N GLN A 44 0.08 -18.13 23.57
CA GLN A 44 0.71 -18.95 22.56
C GLN A 44 2.23 -18.87 22.62
N ASP A 45 2.91 -20.02 22.43
CA ASP A 45 4.33 -20.16 22.66
C ASP A 45 5.25 -19.64 21.57
N ASN A 46 4.86 -19.16 20.46
CA ASN A 46 5.73 -18.62 19.41
C ASN A 46 4.99 -17.60 18.54
N LEU A 47 4.88 -16.39 19.03
CA LEU A 47 4.31 -15.28 18.31
C LEU A 47 5.40 -14.36 17.82
N TYR A 48 5.41 -14.07 16.54
CA TYR A 48 6.33 -13.15 15.89
C TYR A 48 5.56 -12.00 15.25
N TYR A 49 6.06 -10.80 15.46
CA TYR A 49 5.63 -9.64 14.71
C TYR A 49 6.46 -9.57 13.41
N ILE A 50 5.76 -9.42 12.30
CA ILE A 50 6.37 -9.16 10.99
C ILE A 50 5.74 -7.89 10.45
N ASP A 51 6.55 -6.96 9.97
CA ASP A 51 6.05 -5.74 9.33
C ASP A 51 5.17 -6.09 8.13
N HIS A 52 4.09 -5.31 7.95
CA HIS A 52 3.08 -5.55 6.92
C HIS A 52 3.68 -5.57 5.51
N HIS A 53 4.51 -4.56 5.17
CA HIS A 53 5.10 -4.47 3.84
C HIS A 53 6.23 -5.47 3.62
N GLN A 54 6.98 -5.80 4.66
CA GLN A 54 7.95 -6.90 4.61
C GLN A 54 7.26 -8.25 4.37
N SER A 55 6.07 -8.45 4.91
CA SER A 55 5.29 -9.66 4.65
C SER A 55 4.83 -9.73 3.18
N HIS A 56 4.40 -8.59 2.60
CA HIS A 56 4.09 -8.52 1.18
C HIS A 56 5.32 -8.83 0.32
N ALA A 57 6.45 -8.23 0.64
CA ALA A 57 7.70 -8.44 -0.09
C ALA A 57 8.16 -9.91 -0.01
N ALA A 58 8.17 -10.49 1.18
CA ALA A 58 8.53 -11.89 1.38
C ALA A 58 7.59 -12.84 0.62
N TYR A 59 6.28 -12.58 0.67
CA TYR A 59 5.30 -13.38 -0.05
C TYR A 59 5.53 -13.32 -1.57
N ALA A 60 5.71 -12.13 -2.12
CA ALA A 60 5.97 -11.95 -3.54
C ALA A 60 7.25 -12.68 -3.98
N PHE A 61 8.35 -12.52 -3.25
CA PHE A 61 9.62 -13.17 -3.56
C PHE A 61 9.52 -14.69 -3.52
N LEU A 62 8.94 -15.25 -2.45
CA LEU A 62 8.82 -16.70 -2.28
C LEU A 62 7.97 -17.37 -3.36
N HIS A 63 7.00 -16.63 -3.93
CA HIS A 63 6.12 -17.17 -4.99
C HIS A 63 6.56 -16.81 -6.40
N SER A 64 7.55 -15.94 -6.57
CA SER A 64 8.06 -15.55 -7.90
C SER A 64 8.83 -16.66 -8.60
N GLY A 65 9.46 -17.56 -7.85
CA GLY A 65 10.38 -18.56 -8.37
C GLY A 65 11.77 -18.03 -8.77
N TYR A 66 12.05 -16.73 -8.54
CA TYR A 66 13.36 -16.14 -8.82
C TYR A 66 14.35 -16.48 -7.72
N ALA A 67 15.61 -16.73 -8.12
CA ALA A 67 16.72 -16.91 -7.18
C ALA A 67 17.15 -15.57 -6.54
N GLU A 68 17.02 -14.48 -7.29
CA GLU A 68 17.22 -13.10 -6.84
C GLU A 68 16.25 -12.16 -7.55
N SER A 69 15.75 -11.17 -6.82
CA SER A 69 14.94 -10.09 -7.40
C SER A 69 14.98 -8.86 -6.51
N ASP A 70 14.77 -7.70 -7.12
CA ASP A 70 14.30 -6.52 -6.41
C ASP A 70 12.79 -6.67 -6.17
N ILE A 71 12.27 -6.03 -5.14
CA ILE A 71 10.87 -6.17 -4.77
C ILE A 71 10.29 -4.79 -4.49
N LEU A 72 9.15 -4.51 -5.11
CA LEU A 72 8.35 -3.33 -4.82
C LEU A 72 7.05 -3.73 -4.14
N ALA A 73 6.83 -3.28 -2.90
CA ALA A 73 5.57 -3.46 -2.20
C ALA A 73 4.88 -2.11 -2.04
N ILE A 74 3.71 -1.97 -2.67
CA ILE A 74 2.86 -0.76 -2.60
C ILE A 74 1.52 -1.15 -2.00
N ASP A 75 1.10 -0.46 -0.95
CA ASP A 75 -0.22 -0.62 -0.37
C ASP A 75 -0.84 0.75 -0.08
N GLY A 76 -2.17 0.81 -0.08
CA GLY A 76 -2.92 2.00 0.33
C GLY A 76 -2.95 2.21 1.83
N ARG A 77 -2.73 1.15 2.60
CA ARG A 77 -2.75 1.16 4.06
C ARG A 77 -1.67 0.25 4.62
N GLY A 78 -0.86 0.79 5.50
CA GLY A 78 0.12 0.08 6.28
C GLY A 78 0.39 0.84 7.56
N VAL A 79 0.92 0.17 8.57
CA VAL A 79 1.16 0.80 9.87
C VAL A 79 2.41 1.67 9.82
N ASN A 80 3.51 1.12 9.32
CA ASN A 80 4.81 1.81 9.29
C ASN A 80 5.11 2.41 7.92
N PHE A 81 4.82 1.65 6.87
CA PHE A 81 5.12 2.01 5.49
C PHE A 81 3.87 1.92 4.63
N ARG A 82 3.90 2.58 3.48
CA ARG A 82 2.88 2.48 2.41
C ARG A 82 3.49 2.01 1.11
N CYS A 83 4.80 2.19 0.98
CA CYS A 83 5.58 1.74 -0.15
C CYS A 83 7.00 1.47 0.31
N ILE A 84 7.50 0.28 0.03
CA ILE A 84 8.90 -0.08 0.23
C ILE A 84 9.48 -0.67 -1.05
N PHE A 85 10.74 -0.39 -1.27
CA PHE A 85 11.58 -1.09 -2.23
C PHE A 85 12.60 -1.93 -1.46
N VAL A 86 12.75 -3.19 -1.82
CA VAL A 86 13.74 -4.10 -1.24
C VAL A 86 14.67 -4.53 -2.36
N ASP A 87 15.95 -4.21 -2.24
CA ASP A 87 16.94 -4.63 -3.23
C ASP A 87 17.24 -6.13 -3.13
N LYS A 88 17.91 -6.68 -4.12
CA LYS A 88 18.29 -8.10 -4.15
C LYS A 88 19.12 -8.57 -2.95
N ASN A 89 19.74 -7.66 -2.18
CA ASN A 89 20.52 -7.95 -0.98
C ASN A 89 19.66 -7.86 0.29
N GLY A 90 18.37 -7.54 0.16
CA GLY A 90 17.45 -7.37 1.28
C GLY A 90 17.49 -5.99 1.94
N THR A 91 18.13 -4.98 1.32
CA THR A 91 18.14 -3.62 1.84
C THR A 91 16.80 -2.95 1.58
N ILE A 92 16.16 -2.45 2.63
CA ILE A 92 14.83 -1.83 2.55
C ILE A 92 14.98 -0.32 2.40
N THR A 93 14.34 0.24 1.36
CA THR A 93 14.19 1.68 1.15
C THR A 93 12.72 2.07 1.32
N ASP A 94 12.44 2.99 2.25
CA ASP A 94 11.10 3.54 2.44
C ASP A 94 10.78 4.61 1.39
N LEU A 95 9.80 4.33 0.56
CA LEU A 95 9.29 5.22 -0.49
C LEU A 95 7.94 5.87 -0.13
N SER A 96 7.43 5.69 1.08
CA SER A 96 6.08 6.09 1.50
C SER A 96 5.80 7.59 1.38
N LYS A 97 6.84 8.42 1.44
CA LYS A 97 6.71 9.89 1.25
C LYS A 97 6.62 10.28 -0.22
N GLN A 98 7.21 9.48 -1.10
CA GLN A 98 7.30 9.75 -2.54
C GLN A 98 6.13 9.09 -3.29
N ILE A 99 5.74 7.90 -2.87
CA ILE A 99 4.70 7.08 -3.52
C ILE A 99 3.51 6.91 -2.57
N GLN A 100 2.36 7.46 -2.94
CA GLN A 100 1.10 7.34 -2.19
C GLN A 100 -0.05 6.83 -3.09
N LEU A 101 0.28 6.15 -4.16
CA LEU A 101 -0.64 5.74 -5.22
C LEU A 101 -1.84 4.95 -4.71
N GLY A 102 -1.66 4.03 -3.75
CA GLY A 102 -2.75 3.26 -3.19
C GLY A 102 -3.81 4.13 -2.49
N LEU A 103 -3.37 5.21 -1.81
CA LEU A 103 -4.28 6.19 -1.21
C LEU A 103 -5.01 6.99 -2.29
N ASP A 104 -4.31 7.42 -3.33
CA ASP A 104 -4.89 8.21 -4.42
C ASP A 104 -6.00 7.42 -5.11
N TRP A 105 -5.74 6.15 -5.48
CA TRP A 105 -6.74 5.27 -6.06
C TRP A 105 -7.95 5.06 -5.13
N SER A 106 -7.73 4.84 -3.85
CA SER A 106 -8.81 4.65 -2.87
C SER A 106 -9.62 5.93 -2.68
N TRP A 107 -8.96 7.09 -2.60
CA TRP A 107 -9.60 8.38 -2.41
C TRP A 107 -10.50 8.74 -3.59
N PHE A 108 -10.00 8.64 -4.82
CA PHE A 108 -10.79 8.93 -6.01
C PHE A 108 -11.91 7.92 -6.21
N ALA A 109 -11.68 6.63 -5.99
CA ALA A 109 -12.71 5.61 -6.08
C ALA A 109 -13.89 5.90 -5.15
N LYS A 110 -13.60 6.26 -3.91
CA LYS A 110 -14.64 6.65 -2.95
C LYS A 110 -15.42 7.88 -3.42
N ARG A 111 -14.74 8.93 -3.90
CA ARG A 111 -15.35 10.18 -4.39
C ARG A 111 -16.19 9.99 -5.64
N LEU A 112 -15.83 9.07 -6.51
CA LEU A 112 -16.59 8.73 -7.71
C LEU A 112 -17.74 7.74 -7.45
N GLY A 113 -18.00 7.38 -6.19
CA GLY A 113 -19.12 6.51 -5.82
C GLY A 113 -18.84 5.00 -5.97
N PHE A 114 -17.61 4.58 -6.20
CA PHE A 114 -17.26 3.15 -6.26
C PHE A 114 -17.12 2.49 -4.87
N GLY A 115 -17.15 3.30 -3.80
CA GLY A 115 -17.02 2.84 -2.42
C GLY A 115 -15.56 2.66 -1.96
N GLU A 116 -15.38 2.25 -0.71
CA GLU A 116 -14.08 2.14 -0.04
C GLU A 116 -13.13 1.14 -0.72
N LEU A 117 -13.66 0.06 -1.26
CA LEU A 117 -12.90 -0.99 -1.95
C LEU A 117 -12.99 -0.88 -3.48
N GLY A 118 -13.35 0.29 -3.98
CA GLY A 118 -13.67 0.50 -5.39
C GLY A 118 -12.47 0.79 -6.29
N ALA A 119 -11.24 0.81 -5.78
CA ALA A 119 -10.04 1.12 -6.56
C ALA A 119 -9.92 0.24 -7.83
N GLY A 120 -10.13 -1.07 -7.71
CA GLY A 120 -10.10 -1.98 -8.86
C GLY A 120 -11.15 -1.67 -9.93
N LYS A 121 -12.35 -1.25 -9.52
CA LYS A 121 -13.40 -0.81 -10.48
C LYS A 121 -12.99 0.45 -11.21
N MET A 122 -12.39 1.41 -10.49
CA MET A 122 -11.86 2.63 -11.07
C MET A 122 -10.67 2.35 -12.00
N MET A 123 -9.79 1.43 -11.65
CA MET A 123 -8.73 0.97 -12.55
C MET A 123 -9.30 0.41 -13.86
N GLY A 124 -10.33 -0.42 -13.80
CA GLY A 124 -11.04 -0.90 -14.98
C GLY A 124 -11.64 0.23 -15.83
N LEU A 125 -12.14 1.29 -15.18
CA LEU A 125 -12.66 2.47 -15.88
C LEU A 125 -11.60 3.22 -16.69
N SER A 126 -10.33 3.10 -16.36
CA SER A 126 -9.23 3.76 -17.07
C SER A 126 -9.15 3.37 -18.55
N ALA A 127 -9.58 2.16 -18.90
CA ALA A 127 -9.61 1.67 -20.30
C ALA A 127 -10.59 2.44 -21.20
N TYR A 128 -11.55 3.16 -20.60
CA TYR A 128 -12.59 3.90 -21.32
C TYR A 128 -12.36 5.42 -21.36
N GLY A 129 -11.21 5.87 -20.89
CA GLY A 129 -10.85 7.27 -20.84
C GLY A 129 -9.60 7.61 -21.64
N GLY A 130 -9.34 8.90 -21.80
CA GLY A 130 -8.13 9.44 -22.39
C GLY A 130 -7.33 10.23 -21.35
N TYR A 131 -6.03 10.32 -21.58
CA TYR A 131 -5.12 11.15 -20.80
C TYR A 131 -5.50 12.63 -20.89
N SER A 132 -5.32 13.35 -19.79
CA SER A 132 -5.52 14.77 -19.70
C SER A 132 -4.37 15.44 -18.95
N GLU A 133 -3.63 16.31 -19.63
CA GLU A 133 -2.54 17.09 -19.05
C GLU A 133 -2.98 17.90 -17.82
N ARG A 134 -4.16 18.53 -17.92
CA ARG A 134 -4.72 19.30 -16.80
C ARG A 134 -4.92 18.42 -15.55
N ILE A 135 -5.42 17.21 -15.74
CA ILE A 135 -5.61 16.26 -14.62
C ILE A 135 -4.25 15.83 -14.09
N HIS A 136 -3.31 15.54 -14.97
CA HIS A 136 -1.96 15.11 -14.59
C HIS A 136 -1.25 16.15 -13.71
N LEU A 137 -1.21 17.40 -14.14
CA LEU A 137 -0.64 18.50 -13.35
C LEU A 137 -1.31 18.67 -11.99
N ALA A 138 -2.64 18.49 -11.94
CA ALA A 138 -3.36 18.56 -10.67
C ALA A 138 -3.02 17.39 -9.73
N LEU A 139 -2.76 16.19 -10.26
CA LEU A 139 -2.30 15.04 -9.48
C LEU A 139 -0.89 15.29 -8.92
N GLU A 140 0.04 15.78 -9.72
CA GLU A 140 1.39 16.14 -9.29
C GLU A 140 1.38 17.19 -8.17
N CYS A 141 0.56 18.22 -8.31
CA CYS A 141 0.39 19.26 -7.29
C CYS A 141 -0.51 18.83 -6.11
N ARG A 142 -1.04 17.61 -6.12
CA ARG A 142 -2.01 17.09 -5.15
C ARG A 142 -3.26 17.97 -4.99
N ASN A 143 -3.63 18.67 -6.03
CA ASN A 143 -4.85 19.48 -6.09
C ASN A 143 -6.04 18.63 -6.57
N TYR A 144 -6.41 17.65 -5.80
CA TYR A 144 -7.42 16.63 -6.17
C TYR A 144 -8.83 17.23 -6.32
N GLN A 145 -9.13 18.29 -5.59
CA GLN A 145 -10.44 18.93 -5.66
C GLN A 145 -10.74 19.48 -7.06
N SER A 146 -9.72 20.00 -7.75
CA SER A 146 -9.88 20.61 -9.09
C SER A 146 -10.22 19.61 -10.19
N VAL A 147 -10.10 18.32 -9.94
CA VAL A 147 -10.33 17.26 -10.95
C VAL A 147 -11.58 16.42 -10.68
N LEU A 148 -12.30 16.67 -9.58
CA LEU A 148 -13.51 15.91 -9.24
C LEU A 148 -14.66 16.13 -10.24
N GLU A 149 -14.69 17.25 -10.94
CA GLU A 149 -15.69 17.57 -11.96
C GLU A 149 -15.30 17.05 -13.35
N CYS A 150 -14.11 16.50 -13.49
CA CYS A 150 -13.67 15.92 -14.75
C CYS A 150 -14.40 14.60 -15.03
N LYS A 151 -14.46 14.24 -16.32
CA LYS A 151 -15.04 12.95 -16.73
C LYS A 151 -14.35 11.81 -15.95
N PRO A 152 -15.08 10.96 -15.23
CA PRO A 152 -14.49 9.92 -14.38
C PRO A 152 -13.53 8.99 -15.12
N SER A 153 -13.85 8.62 -16.37
CA SER A 153 -12.95 7.76 -17.18
C SER A 153 -11.63 8.48 -17.55
N SER A 154 -11.66 9.79 -17.82
CA SER A 154 -10.42 10.53 -18.11
C SER A 154 -9.58 10.72 -16.85
N LEU A 155 -10.21 10.92 -15.69
CA LEU A 155 -9.51 10.95 -14.42
C LEU A 155 -8.84 9.57 -14.14
N ALA A 156 -9.57 8.48 -14.31
CA ALA A 156 -9.03 7.13 -14.12
C ALA A 156 -7.87 6.82 -15.09
N ALA A 157 -8.00 7.17 -16.38
CA ALA A 157 -6.95 6.96 -17.38
C ALA A 157 -5.69 7.79 -17.06
N THR A 158 -5.87 9.04 -16.63
CA THR A 158 -4.74 9.91 -16.27
C THR A 158 -4.06 9.43 -14.98
N LEU A 159 -4.83 9.00 -13.98
CA LEU A 159 -4.29 8.44 -12.75
C LEU A 159 -3.52 7.14 -13.03
N GLN A 160 -4.00 6.29 -13.96
CA GLN A 160 -3.29 5.09 -14.37
C GLN A 160 -1.93 5.43 -15.00
N ARG A 161 -1.89 6.42 -15.88
CA ARG A 161 -0.65 6.88 -16.48
C ARG A 161 0.29 7.50 -15.45
N HIS A 162 -0.21 8.37 -14.58
CA HIS A 162 0.54 8.94 -13.46
C HIS A 162 1.13 7.84 -12.56
N THR A 163 0.38 6.78 -12.29
CA THR A 163 0.86 5.62 -11.53
C THR A 163 2.07 4.98 -12.20
N ILE A 164 1.98 4.72 -13.52
CA ILE A 164 3.06 4.09 -14.29
C ILE A 164 4.31 4.98 -14.31
N GLU A 165 4.13 6.28 -14.56
CA GLU A 165 5.23 7.25 -14.62
C GLU A 165 5.90 7.41 -13.25
N THR A 166 5.13 7.51 -12.18
CA THR A 166 5.65 7.58 -10.80
C THR A 166 6.50 6.35 -10.46
N ILE A 167 6.01 5.15 -10.77
CA ILE A 167 6.77 3.91 -10.52
C ILE A 167 8.04 3.90 -11.35
N ARG A 168 7.95 4.21 -12.65
CA ARG A 168 9.12 4.24 -13.54
C ARG A 168 10.19 5.21 -13.04
N ASP A 169 9.80 6.43 -12.69
CA ASP A 169 10.74 7.50 -12.43
C ASP A 169 11.37 7.41 -11.03
N ILE A 170 10.68 6.80 -10.07
CA ILE A 170 11.17 6.64 -8.69
C ILE A 170 11.80 5.27 -8.46
N VAL A 171 11.20 4.19 -8.98
CA VAL A 171 11.61 2.82 -8.66
C VAL A 171 12.69 2.30 -9.59
N PHE A 172 12.61 2.54 -10.89
CA PHE A 172 13.59 2.02 -11.83
C PHE A 172 15.04 2.49 -11.55
N PRO A 173 15.29 3.73 -11.11
CA PRO A 173 16.64 4.14 -10.70
C PRO A 173 17.22 3.37 -9.51
N LEU A 174 16.36 2.73 -8.70
CA LEU A 174 16.78 1.93 -7.55
C LEU A 174 17.09 0.48 -7.90
N LYS A 175 16.76 0.06 -9.10
CA LYS A 175 16.88 -1.32 -9.57
C LYS A 175 18.32 -1.82 -9.49
N THR A 176 18.53 -2.99 -8.88
CA THR A 176 19.85 -3.61 -8.68
C THR A 176 20.02 -4.94 -9.43
N CYS A 177 18.93 -5.53 -9.96
CA CYS A 177 18.96 -6.74 -10.77
C CYS A 177 17.91 -6.67 -11.90
N GLU A 178 17.86 -7.66 -12.77
CA GLU A 178 16.93 -7.66 -13.92
C GLU A 178 15.48 -7.90 -13.50
N ASN A 179 15.27 -8.70 -12.45
CA ASN A 179 13.96 -9.06 -11.94
C ASN A 179 13.45 -8.01 -10.92
N ILE A 180 12.20 -7.60 -11.05
CA ILE A 180 11.50 -6.74 -10.09
C ILE A 180 10.02 -7.12 -10.03
#